data_12f75800e4d89ec19e20369bf181a413
#
_entry.id   12f75800e4d89ec19e20369bf181a413
#
_cell.length_a   1.000
_cell.length_b   1.000
_cell.length_c   1.000
_cell.angle_alpha   90.00
_cell.angle_beta   90.00
_cell.angle_gamma   90.00
#
_symmetry.space_group_name_H-M   'P 1'
#
loop_
_entity.id
_entity.type
_entity.pdbx_description
1 polymer ?
#
loop_
_entity_poly.entity_id
_entity_poly.type
_entity_poly.pdbx_seq_one_letter_code
_entity_poly.pdbx_strand_id
1 'polypeptide(L)'
;MVGKSTRTLQKWDYDGVLVAHRSNTNRRYYTIDQYYAVMGISPELAKRKIVCYTRVSGHDQKNDLDSQKKSLEQFVIAQGVSVDEWLSDIGSGLNYKRKHFNELLVEVENKQVSKMIIAHKDRLVRFGYEWFEAFCQRHECEIVVINVESLSPVEEVTQDLLTIIHNFSSRLYGLHRYKKEIKEMVVSDETNH
;
A
#
# COMPACT_ATOMS: atom_id res chain seq x y z
N MET A 1 -11.12 23.58 -1.34
CA MET A 1 -11.47 24.94 -0.81
C MET A 1 -10.98 25.03 0.63
N VAL A 2 -10.41 26.18 1.05
CA VAL A 2 -9.78 26.41 2.38
C VAL A 2 -10.79 26.35 3.56
N GLY A 3 -12.08 26.10 3.31
CA GLY A 3 -13.12 26.10 4.35
C GLY A 3 -13.33 27.47 5.05
N LYS A 4 -12.72 28.53 4.52
CA LYS A 4 -12.85 29.90 5.04
C LYS A 4 -13.67 30.77 4.13
N SER A 5 -14.39 31.73 4.70
CA SER A 5 -15.18 32.68 3.92
C SER A 5 -14.29 33.64 3.11
N THR A 6 -14.81 34.16 2.00
CA THR A 6 -14.12 35.18 1.20
C THR A 6 -13.72 36.40 2.03
N ARG A 7 -14.57 36.78 2.99
CA ARG A 7 -14.32 37.90 3.91
C ARG A 7 -13.13 37.61 4.84
N THR A 8 -13.00 36.36 5.32
CA THR A 8 -11.86 35.96 6.15
C THR A 8 -10.56 36.03 5.34
N LEU A 9 -10.54 35.56 4.09
CA LEU A 9 -9.38 35.59 3.23
C LEU A 9 -8.97 37.05 2.89
N GLN A 10 -9.94 37.95 2.67
CA GLN A 10 -9.68 39.36 2.45
C GLN A 10 -9.08 40.03 3.69
N LYS A 11 -9.58 39.70 4.88
CA LYS A 11 -9.00 40.19 6.13
C LYS A 11 -7.56 39.73 6.30
N TRP A 12 -7.27 38.45 6.06
CA TRP A 12 -5.92 37.90 6.13
C TRP A 12 -4.95 38.54 5.12
N ASP A 13 -5.44 38.90 3.92
CA ASP A 13 -4.68 39.66 2.93
C ASP A 13 -4.33 41.07 3.46
N TYR A 14 -5.30 41.73 4.09
CA TYR A 14 -5.10 43.06 4.67
C TYR A 14 -4.19 43.05 5.88
N ASP A 15 -4.36 42.08 6.76
CA ASP A 15 -3.58 41.91 8.00
C ASP A 15 -2.16 41.33 7.74
N GLY A 16 -1.81 41.01 6.49
CA GLY A 16 -0.53 40.42 6.10
C GLY A 16 -0.34 38.97 6.52
N VAL A 17 -1.40 38.31 7.02
CA VAL A 17 -1.37 36.88 7.45
C VAL A 17 -1.29 35.96 6.23
N LEU A 18 -2.00 36.29 5.17
CA LEU A 18 -1.99 35.55 3.90
C LEU A 18 -2.16 36.55 2.74
N VAL A 19 -1.04 37.01 2.21
CA VAL A 19 -1.01 38.02 1.16
C VAL A 19 -1.47 37.44 -0.18
N ALA A 20 -2.55 37.97 -0.72
CA ALA A 20 -3.07 37.54 -2.01
C ALA A 20 -2.21 38.03 -3.20
N HIS A 21 -2.01 37.16 -4.18
CA HIS A 21 -1.53 37.60 -5.49
C HIS A 21 -2.63 38.32 -6.26
N ARG A 22 -2.22 39.18 -7.21
CA ARG A 22 -3.14 39.91 -8.08
C ARG A 22 -2.96 39.45 -9.52
N SER A 23 -4.07 39.16 -10.19
CA SER A 23 -4.08 38.93 -11.62
C SER A 23 -3.95 40.25 -12.39
N ASN A 24 -3.72 40.18 -13.70
CA ASN A 24 -3.70 41.37 -14.59
C ASN A 24 -5.00 42.16 -14.53
N THR A 25 -6.12 41.55 -14.12
CA THR A 25 -7.41 42.20 -13.92
C THR A 25 -7.65 42.64 -12.47
N ASN A 26 -6.60 42.69 -11.66
CA ASN A 26 -6.61 43.06 -10.24
C ASN A 26 -7.47 42.14 -9.34
N ARG A 27 -7.80 40.93 -9.79
CA ARG A 27 -8.49 39.93 -8.97
C ARG A 27 -7.52 39.22 -8.04
N ARG A 28 -7.94 39.00 -6.78
CA ARG A 28 -7.17 38.22 -5.81
C ARG A 28 -7.16 36.74 -6.19
N TYR A 29 -5.99 36.10 -6.10
CA TYR A 29 -5.85 34.67 -6.16
C TYR A 29 -4.78 34.22 -5.16
N TYR A 30 -4.84 32.96 -4.76
CA TYR A 30 -3.90 32.33 -3.85
C TYR A 30 -3.27 31.13 -4.55
N THR A 31 -1.99 30.90 -4.30
CA THR A 31 -1.28 29.73 -4.84
C THR A 31 -1.58 28.50 -4.03
N ILE A 32 -1.31 27.34 -4.61
CA ILE A 32 -1.45 26.04 -3.91
C ILE A 32 -0.50 25.96 -2.70
N ASP A 33 0.70 26.53 -2.80
CA ASP A 33 1.67 26.56 -1.69
C ASP A 33 1.15 27.39 -0.51
N GLN A 34 0.49 28.52 -0.78
CA GLN A 34 -0.18 29.31 0.25
C GLN A 34 -1.34 28.56 0.91
N TYR A 35 -2.08 27.75 0.14
CA TYR A 35 -3.11 26.88 0.68
C TYR A 35 -2.50 25.84 1.64
N TYR A 36 -1.42 25.17 1.25
CA TYR A 36 -0.74 24.20 2.09
C TYR A 36 -0.19 24.83 3.38
N ALA A 37 0.41 26.01 3.29
CA ALA A 37 0.91 26.75 4.44
C ALA A 37 -0.21 27.06 5.46
N VAL A 38 -1.38 27.53 4.98
CA VAL A 38 -2.55 27.81 5.85
C VAL A 38 -3.13 26.56 6.49
N MET A 39 -3.09 25.43 5.76
CA MET A 39 -3.57 24.14 6.26
C MET A 39 -2.54 23.44 7.17
N GLY A 40 -1.35 24.02 7.35
CA GLY A 40 -0.26 23.40 8.11
C GLY A 40 0.33 22.16 7.40
N ILE A 41 0.12 22.05 6.08
CA ILE A 41 0.64 20.95 5.27
C ILE A 41 2.01 21.38 4.75
N SER A 42 3.05 20.61 5.05
CA SER A 42 4.37 20.87 4.51
C SER A 42 4.35 20.73 2.98
N PRO A 43 5.03 21.63 2.21
CA PRO A 43 5.11 21.54 0.75
C PRO A 43 5.67 20.19 0.26
N GLU A 44 6.51 19.55 1.05
CA GLU A 44 7.07 18.22 0.78
C GLU A 44 6.02 17.12 0.89
N LEU A 45 5.15 17.19 1.91
CA LEU A 45 4.00 16.29 2.06
C LEU A 45 2.97 16.47 0.94
N ALA A 46 2.81 17.71 0.45
CA ALA A 46 1.89 18.04 -0.62
C ALA A 46 2.30 17.49 -2.00
N LYS A 47 3.57 17.20 -2.20
CA LYS A 47 4.12 16.62 -3.44
C LYS A 47 4.13 15.09 -3.43
N ARG A 48 3.75 14.47 -2.30
CA ARG A 48 3.77 13.01 -2.17
C ARG A 48 2.59 12.40 -2.89
N LYS A 49 2.84 11.28 -3.57
CA LYS A 49 1.85 10.55 -4.37
C LYS A 49 0.72 9.97 -3.52
N ILE A 50 -0.45 9.88 -4.12
CA ILE A 50 -1.55 9.01 -3.67
C ILE A 50 -1.60 7.84 -4.64
N VAL A 51 -1.45 6.62 -4.11
CA VAL A 51 -1.33 5.39 -4.90
C VAL A 51 -2.49 4.45 -4.61
N CYS A 52 -3.11 3.91 -5.65
CA CYS A 52 -4.04 2.79 -5.54
C CYS A 52 -3.29 1.49 -5.87
N TYR A 53 -3.40 0.49 -5.00
CA TYR A 53 -2.79 -0.81 -5.22
C TYR A 53 -3.85 -1.92 -5.29
N THR A 54 -3.72 -2.79 -6.31
CA THR A 54 -4.59 -3.95 -6.54
C THR A 54 -3.77 -5.22 -6.74
N ARG A 55 -4.33 -6.38 -6.37
CA ARG A 55 -3.67 -7.67 -6.52
C ARG A 55 -4.67 -8.79 -6.78
N VAL A 56 -4.26 -9.73 -7.64
CA VAL A 56 -4.90 -11.04 -7.80
C VAL A 56 -3.85 -12.15 -7.73
N SER A 57 -4.25 -13.37 -7.37
CA SER A 57 -3.32 -14.49 -7.22
C SER A 57 -2.90 -15.09 -8.55
N GLY A 58 -3.77 -15.10 -9.55
CA GLY A 58 -3.55 -15.72 -10.85
C GLY A 58 -3.95 -14.85 -12.04
N HIS A 59 -3.46 -15.21 -13.22
CA HIS A 59 -3.77 -14.54 -14.49
C HIS A 59 -5.22 -14.76 -14.98
N ASP A 60 -5.87 -15.78 -14.48
CA ASP A 60 -7.28 -16.12 -14.73
C ASP A 60 -8.26 -15.18 -14.00
N GLN A 61 -7.79 -14.47 -12.99
CA GLN A 61 -8.58 -13.56 -12.15
C GLN A 61 -8.62 -12.11 -12.66
N LYS A 62 -8.57 -11.90 -13.98
CA LYS A 62 -8.62 -10.54 -14.55
C LYS A 62 -9.91 -9.80 -14.20
N ASN A 63 -11.04 -10.49 -14.17
CA ASN A 63 -12.32 -9.90 -13.80
C ASN A 63 -12.32 -9.37 -12.36
N ASP A 64 -11.64 -10.08 -11.44
CA ASP A 64 -11.52 -9.66 -10.04
C ASP A 64 -10.60 -8.44 -9.93
N LEU A 65 -9.54 -8.38 -10.73
CA LEU A 65 -8.66 -7.22 -10.79
C LEU A 65 -9.41 -5.99 -11.28
N ASP A 66 -10.23 -6.13 -12.34
CA ASP A 66 -11.05 -5.05 -12.87
C ASP A 66 -12.13 -4.61 -11.88
N SER A 67 -12.71 -5.55 -11.13
CA SER A 67 -13.69 -5.26 -10.09
C SER A 67 -13.06 -4.48 -8.93
N GLN A 68 -11.84 -4.84 -8.50
CA GLN A 68 -11.08 -4.09 -7.51
C GLN A 68 -10.82 -2.65 -8.00
N LYS A 69 -10.34 -2.48 -9.23
CA LYS A 69 -10.09 -1.16 -9.81
C LYS A 69 -11.35 -0.31 -9.83
N LYS A 70 -12.47 -0.83 -10.32
CA LYS A 70 -13.75 -0.10 -10.36
C LYS A 70 -14.21 0.33 -8.97
N SER A 71 -14.08 -0.54 -7.96
CA SER A 71 -14.45 -0.20 -6.58
C SER A 71 -13.57 0.92 -6.01
N LEU A 72 -12.27 0.87 -6.27
CA LEU A 72 -11.33 1.92 -5.88
C LEU A 72 -11.61 3.23 -6.63
N GLU A 73 -11.88 3.19 -7.95
CA GLU A 73 -12.25 4.36 -8.75
C GLU A 73 -13.51 5.04 -8.21
N GLN A 74 -14.55 4.27 -7.91
CA GLN A 74 -15.78 4.81 -7.32
C GLN A 74 -15.52 5.48 -5.96
N PHE A 75 -14.69 4.85 -5.12
CA PHE A 75 -14.33 5.39 -3.82
C PHE A 75 -13.56 6.71 -3.96
N VAL A 76 -12.51 6.76 -4.77
CA VAL A 76 -11.68 7.98 -4.90
C VAL A 76 -12.45 9.13 -5.53
N ILE A 77 -13.35 8.86 -6.48
CA ILE A 77 -14.27 9.86 -7.07
C ILE A 77 -15.21 10.40 -5.99
N ALA A 78 -15.83 9.52 -5.19
CA ALA A 78 -16.75 9.91 -4.12
C ALA A 78 -16.05 10.75 -3.04
N GLN A 79 -14.77 10.49 -2.77
CA GLN A 79 -13.96 11.25 -1.81
C GLN A 79 -13.32 12.52 -2.42
N GLY A 80 -13.43 12.73 -3.73
CA GLY A 80 -12.77 13.84 -4.41
C GLY A 80 -11.24 13.76 -4.38
N VAL A 81 -10.70 12.53 -4.31
CA VAL A 81 -9.26 12.25 -4.24
C VAL A 81 -8.73 12.05 -5.65
N SER A 82 -7.65 12.76 -6.01
CA SER A 82 -6.89 12.51 -7.24
C SER A 82 -5.81 11.48 -6.96
N VAL A 83 -5.83 10.37 -7.69
CA VAL A 83 -4.83 9.30 -7.61
C VAL A 83 -3.72 9.59 -8.62
N ASP A 84 -2.47 9.59 -8.15
CA ASP A 84 -1.30 9.85 -8.98
C ASP A 84 -0.82 8.58 -9.70
N GLU A 85 -1.00 7.41 -9.08
CA GLU A 85 -0.49 6.15 -9.63
C GLU A 85 -1.38 4.96 -9.30
N TRP A 86 -1.55 4.07 -10.28
CA TRP A 86 -2.30 2.80 -10.16
C TRP A 86 -1.34 1.62 -10.35
N LEU A 87 -1.11 0.88 -9.29
CA LEU A 87 -0.23 -0.28 -9.28
C LEU A 87 -1.04 -1.58 -9.18
N SER A 88 -0.59 -2.60 -9.89
CA SER A 88 -1.25 -3.90 -9.92
C SER A 88 -0.23 -5.02 -9.99
N ASP A 89 -0.37 -6.04 -9.14
CA ASP A 89 0.44 -7.25 -9.18
C ASP A 89 -0.41 -8.49 -9.40
N ILE A 90 0.16 -9.48 -10.08
CA ILE A 90 -0.36 -10.84 -10.18
C ILE A 90 0.58 -11.74 -9.38
N GLY A 91 0.06 -12.33 -8.31
CA GLY A 91 0.80 -13.21 -7.43
C GLY A 91 0.15 -13.36 -6.06
N SER A 92 0.45 -14.47 -5.37
CA SER A 92 -0.08 -14.75 -4.03
C SER A 92 0.25 -13.63 -3.03
N GLY A 93 -0.65 -13.42 -2.06
CA GLY A 93 -0.44 -12.55 -0.92
C GLY A 93 0.72 -12.95 -0.01
N LEU A 94 1.22 -14.19 -0.15
CA LEU A 94 2.43 -14.71 0.50
C LEU A 94 3.71 -14.35 -0.24
N ASN A 95 3.60 -13.93 -1.50
CA ASN A 95 4.78 -13.57 -2.30
C ASN A 95 5.17 -12.12 -2.04
N TYR A 96 6.12 -11.89 -1.17
CA TYR A 96 6.69 -10.57 -0.89
C TYR A 96 7.67 -10.06 -1.95
N LYS A 97 7.96 -10.87 -3.01
CA LYS A 97 8.84 -10.49 -4.13
C LYS A 97 8.08 -9.91 -5.32
N ARG A 98 6.81 -9.54 -5.15
CA ARG A 98 6.01 -8.88 -6.20
C ARG A 98 6.65 -7.56 -6.59
N LYS A 99 6.70 -7.29 -7.89
CA LYS A 99 7.45 -6.16 -8.44
C LYS A 99 6.92 -4.82 -7.92
N HIS A 100 5.66 -4.51 -8.24
CA HIS A 100 5.10 -3.20 -7.89
C HIS A 100 4.90 -3.04 -6.37
N PHE A 101 4.66 -4.13 -5.64
CA PHE A 101 4.64 -4.11 -4.19
C PHE A 101 5.98 -3.66 -3.60
N ASN A 102 7.11 -4.19 -4.10
CA ASN A 102 8.42 -3.79 -3.61
C ASN A 102 8.79 -2.36 -4.04
N GLU A 103 8.46 -1.96 -5.27
CA GLU A 103 8.62 -0.58 -5.74
C GLU A 103 7.87 0.39 -4.84
N LEU A 104 6.60 0.08 -4.52
CA LEU A 104 5.77 0.87 -3.63
C LEU A 104 6.36 0.97 -2.21
N LEU A 105 6.92 -0.11 -1.66
CA LEU A 105 7.57 -0.06 -0.35
C LEU A 105 8.80 0.85 -0.34
N VAL A 106 9.61 0.80 -1.39
CA VAL A 106 10.77 1.70 -1.54
C VAL A 106 10.32 3.17 -1.65
N GLU A 107 9.24 3.44 -2.39
CA GLU A 107 8.68 4.79 -2.47
C GLU A 107 8.12 5.28 -1.12
N VAL A 108 7.47 4.40 -0.35
CA VAL A 108 7.02 4.71 1.02
C VAL A 108 8.20 5.01 1.93
N GLU A 109 9.24 4.17 1.91
CA GLU A 109 10.47 4.36 2.70
C GLU A 109 11.14 5.70 2.40
N ASN A 110 11.15 6.09 1.12
CA ASN A 110 11.67 7.39 0.66
C ASN A 110 10.69 8.55 0.87
N LYS A 111 9.57 8.34 1.57
CA LYS A 111 8.53 9.33 1.84
C LYS A 111 7.92 9.96 0.57
N GLN A 112 7.88 9.23 -0.54
CA GLN A 112 7.31 9.70 -1.81
C GLN A 112 5.80 9.45 -1.90
N VAL A 113 5.25 8.58 -1.04
CA VAL A 113 3.83 8.23 -0.98
C VAL A 113 3.22 8.79 0.31
N SER A 114 2.15 9.56 0.20
CA SER A 114 1.39 10.07 1.36
C SER A 114 0.24 9.16 1.74
N LYS A 115 -0.35 8.50 0.74
CA LYS A 115 -1.54 7.65 0.93
C LYS A 115 -1.52 6.47 -0.03
N MET A 116 -1.79 5.28 0.51
CA MET A 116 -2.02 4.05 -0.23
C MET A 116 -3.47 3.62 -0.04
N ILE A 117 -4.20 3.37 -1.13
CA ILE A 117 -5.61 2.95 -1.09
C ILE A 117 -5.72 1.54 -1.64
N ILE A 118 -6.33 0.64 -0.87
CA ILE A 118 -6.49 -0.78 -1.21
C ILE A 118 -7.93 -1.24 -1.00
N ALA A 119 -8.36 -2.22 -1.77
CA ALA A 119 -9.71 -2.76 -1.68
C ALA A 119 -9.95 -3.55 -0.38
N HIS A 120 -8.97 -4.34 0.04
CA HIS A 120 -9.00 -5.14 1.27
C HIS A 120 -7.57 -5.40 1.76
N LYS A 121 -7.38 -5.65 3.06
CA LYS A 121 -6.06 -5.89 3.70
C LYS A 121 -5.29 -7.03 3.02
N ASP A 122 -5.96 -8.11 2.65
CA ASP A 122 -5.36 -9.28 1.99
C ASP A 122 -4.90 -9.02 0.56
N ARG A 123 -5.32 -7.90 -0.05
CA ARG A 123 -4.78 -7.44 -1.35
C ARG A 123 -3.37 -6.89 -1.21
N LEU A 124 -3.03 -6.34 -0.05
CA LEU A 124 -1.66 -5.91 0.23
C LEU A 124 -0.78 -7.12 0.60
N VAL A 125 -1.11 -7.78 1.70
CA VAL A 125 -0.39 -8.96 2.20
C VAL A 125 -1.35 -9.94 2.86
N ARG A 126 -1.03 -11.24 2.84
CA ARG A 126 -1.85 -12.25 3.49
C ARG A 126 -1.64 -12.30 5.00
N PHE A 127 -0.42 -12.08 5.45
CA PHE A 127 -0.05 -12.05 6.87
C PHE A 127 0.80 -10.81 7.17
N GLY A 128 0.77 -10.37 8.44
CA GLY A 128 1.59 -9.26 8.90
C GLY A 128 1.12 -7.89 8.44
N TYR A 129 -0.17 -7.72 8.15
CA TYR A 129 -0.73 -6.42 7.74
C TYR A 129 -0.42 -5.34 8.76
N GLU A 130 -0.53 -5.63 10.05
CA GLU A 130 -0.27 -4.70 11.15
C GLU A 130 1.18 -4.19 11.13
N TRP A 131 2.12 -5.06 10.73
CA TRP A 131 3.52 -4.66 10.55
C TRP A 131 3.67 -3.65 9.40
N PHE A 132 3.00 -3.90 8.26
CA PHE A 132 3.02 -2.98 7.12
C PHE A 132 2.32 -1.66 7.44
N GLU A 133 1.23 -1.69 8.16
CA GLU A 133 0.52 -0.50 8.61
C GLU A 133 1.44 0.35 9.52
N ALA A 134 2.10 -0.27 10.50
CA ALA A 134 3.07 0.40 11.36
C ALA A 134 4.30 0.90 10.58
N PHE A 135 4.77 0.17 9.56
CA PHE A 135 5.83 0.61 8.67
C PHE A 135 5.40 1.87 7.90
N CYS A 136 4.25 1.84 7.25
CA CYS A 136 3.71 2.98 6.51
C CYS A 136 3.51 4.21 7.41
N GLN A 137 2.97 4.03 8.62
CA GLN A 137 2.78 5.12 9.59
C GLN A 137 4.11 5.77 9.98
N ARG A 138 5.17 4.99 10.22
CA ARG A 138 6.51 5.53 10.52
C ARG A 138 7.08 6.38 9.39
N HIS A 139 6.71 6.08 8.14
CA HIS A 139 7.11 6.84 6.96
C HIS A 139 6.03 7.85 6.53
N GLU A 140 5.08 8.16 7.43
CA GLU A 140 4.02 9.15 7.21
C GLU A 140 3.10 8.80 6.01
N CYS A 141 2.96 7.52 5.66
CA CYS A 141 2.06 7.02 4.64
C CYS A 141 0.81 6.43 5.29
N GLU A 142 -0.36 6.96 4.95
CA GLU A 142 -1.65 6.44 5.39
C GLU A 142 -2.09 5.28 4.51
N ILE A 143 -2.51 4.14 5.10
CA ILE A 143 -3.19 3.08 4.36
C ILE A 143 -4.69 3.22 4.54
N VAL A 144 -5.42 3.38 3.44
CA VAL A 144 -6.89 3.41 3.42
C VAL A 144 -7.41 2.09 2.85
N VAL A 145 -8.18 1.37 3.65
CA VAL A 145 -8.81 0.10 3.27
C VAL A 145 -10.30 0.35 3.06
N ILE A 146 -10.82 0.10 1.85
CA ILE A 146 -12.23 0.35 1.56
C ILE A 146 -13.17 -0.80 1.97
N ASN A 147 -12.60 -1.93 2.44
CA ASN A 147 -13.32 -3.10 3.00
C ASN A 147 -14.41 -3.67 2.09
N VAL A 148 -14.10 -3.90 0.83
CA VAL A 148 -15.03 -4.59 -0.09
C VAL A 148 -14.91 -6.11 0.13
N GLU A 149 -15.67 -6.65 1.07
CA GLU A 149 -15.65 -8.07 1.47
C GLU A 149 -15.90 -9.05 0.30
N SER A 150 -16.73 -8.64 -0.67
CA SER A 150 -17.05 -9.45 -1.86
C SER A 150 -15.84 -9.71 -2.78
N LEU A 151 -14.71 -9.07 -2.54
CA LEU A 151 -13.49 -9.16 -3.34
C LEU A 151 -12.39 -9.99 -2.68
N SER A 152 -12.67 -10.72 -1.59
CA SER A 152 -11.73 -11.65 -0.94
C SER A 152 -12.16 -13.10 -1.20
N PRO A 153 -11.65 -13.79 -2.24
CA PRO A 153 -12.03 -15.17 -2.51
C PRO A 153 -11.51 -16.10 -1.42
N VAL A 154 -12.40 -16.86 -0.80
CA VAL A 154 -12.06 -17.92 0.18
C VAL A 154 -11.12 -18.94 -0.46
N GLU A 155 -11.24 -19.18 -1.76
CA GLU A 155 -10.39 -20.07 -2.55
C GLU A 155 -8.92 -19.66 -2.53
N GLU A 156 -8.59 -18.36 -2.61
CA GLU A 156 -7.21 -17.87 -2.51
C GLU A 156 -6.60 -18.20 -1.12
N VAL A 157 -7.38 -18.01 -0.06
CA VAL A 157 -6.91 -18.31 1.31
C VAL A 157 -6.62 -19.79 1.46
N THR A 158 -7.47 -20.65 0.92
CA THR A 158 -7.30 -22.09 0.94
C THR A 158 -6.04 -22.50 0.17
N GLN A 159 -5.82 -21.95 -1.01
CA GLN A 159 -4.63 -22.23 -1.82
C GLN A 159 -3.34 -21.74 -1.15
N ASP A 160 -3.37 -20.57 -0.53
CA ASP A 160 -2.24 -20.03 0.24
C ASP A 160 -1.91 -20.96 1.43
N LEU A 161 -2.93 -21.46 2.15
CA LEU A 161 -2.77 -22.40 3.27
C LEU A 161 -2.15 -23.73 2.80
N LEU A 162 -2.64 -24.28 1.69
CA LEU A 162 -2.09 -25.50 1.09
C LEU A 162 -0.61 -25.30 0.71
N THR A 163 -0.26 -24.14 0.18
CA THR A 163 1.13 -23.81 -0.18
C THR A 163 2.03 -23.78 1.07
N ILE A 164 1.55 -23.21 2.17
CA ILE A 164 2.29 -23.21 3.45
C ILE A 164 2.49 -24.64 3.95
N ILE A 165 1.42 -25.44 4.00
CA ILE A 165 1.47 -26.83 4.47
C ILE A 165 2.43 -27.65 3.60
N HIS A 166 2.39 -27.48 2.29
CA HIS A 166 3.29 -28.17 1.36
C HIS A 166 4.76 -27.82 1.60
N ASN A 167 5.06 -26.53 1.75
CA ASN A 167 6.41 -26.05 2.04
C ASN A 167 6.93 -26.56 3.40
N PHE A 168 6.07 -26.62 4.43
CA PHE A 168 6.41 -27.18 5.74
C PHE A 168 6.68 -28.69 5.65
N SER A 169 5.79 -29.42 4.99
CA SER A 169 5.92 -30.87 4.79
C SER A 169 7.21 -31.21 4.05
N SER A 170 7.51 -30.50 2.96
CA SER A 170 8.74 -30.70 2.19
C SER A 170 10.00 -30.48 3.03
N ARG A 171 10.01 -29.48 3.92
CA ARG A 171 11.13 -29.23 4.85
C ARG A 171 11.24 -30.31 5.92
N LEU A 172 10.12 -30.78 6.47
CA LEU A 172 10.11 -31.88 7.45
C LEU A 172 10.61 -33.19 6.85
N TYR A 173 10.21 -33.54 5.63
CA TYR A 173 10.72 -34.71 4.93
C TYR A 173 12.22 -34.58 4.64
N GLY A 174 12.70 -33.42 4.23
CA GLY A 174 14.13 -33.14 4.07
C GLY A 174 14.93 -33.33 5.37
N LEU A 175 14.42 -32.85 6.50
CA LEU A 175 15.03 -33.03 7.82
C LEU A 175 15.06 -34.49 8.27
N HIS A 176 14.01 -35.29 7.99
CA HIS A 176 13.97 -36.69 8.29
C HIS A 176 15.01 -37.50 7.47
N ARG A 177 15.19 -37.15 6.19
CA ARG A 177 16.22 -37.77 5.35
C ARG A 177 17.62 -37.43 5.85
N TYR A 178 17.91 -36.18 6.20
CA TYR A 178 19.19 -35.76 6.79
C TYR A 178 19.49 -36.47 8.13
N LYS A 179 18.49 -36.62 8.99
CA LYS A 179 18.63 -37.35 10.25
C LYS A 179 18.95 -38.83 10.05
N LYS A 180 18.40 -39.45 9.00
CA LYS A 180 18.69 -40.84 8.65
C LYS A 180 20.12 -41.02 8.12
N GLU A 181 20.55 -40.16 7.22
CA GLU A 181 21.91 -40.13 6.67
C GLU A 181 22.97 -39.94 7.77
N ILE A 182 22.76 -39.01 8.71
CA ILE A 182 23.68 -38.80 9.85
C ILE A 182 23.71 -40.05 10.77
N LYS A 183 22.58 -40.66 11.04
CA LYS A 183 22.56 -41.93 11.85
C LYS A 183 23.33 -43.05 11.17
N GLU A 184 23.18 -43.24 9.88
CA GLU A 184 23.87 -44.25 9.11
C GLU A 184 25.40 -44.00 9.07
N MET A 185 25.86 -42.75 8.99
CA MET A 185 27.27 -42.38 9.10
C MET A 185 27.85 -42.71 10.49
N VAL A 186 27.15 -42.32 11.56
CA VAL A 186 27.63 -42.59 12.94
C VAL A 186 27.76 -44.07 13.22
N VAL A 187 26.79 -44.89 12.77
CA VAL A 187 26.82 -46.34 12.96
C VAL A 187 27.92 -47.02 12.16
N SER A 188 28.24 -46.48 10.95
CA SER A 188 29.36 -47.04 10.12
C SER A 188 30.74 -46.75 10.72
N ASP A 189 30.91 -45.64 11.45
CA ASP A 189 32.16 -45.30 12.13
C ASP A 189 32.38 -46.16 13.42
N GLU A 190 31.32 -46.56 14.11
CA GLU A 190 31.39 -47.43 15.29
C GLU A 190 31.68 -48.89 14.92
N THR A 191 31.42 -49.33 13.70
CA THR A 191 31.67 -50.70 13.24
C THR A 191 33.08 -50.91 12.66
N ASN A 192 33.88 -49.83 12.48
CA ASN A 192 35.24 -49.87 11.93
C ASN A 192 36.37 -49.70 13.00
N HIS A 193 36.01 -49.84 14.26
CA HIS A 193 36.89 -49.92 15.41
C HIS A 193 36.68 -51.23 16.15
#